data_8a3577ebef7f921ac1ebd93862cc2ab7
#
_entry.id   8a3577ebef7f921ac1ebd93862cc2ab7
#
_cell.length_a   1.000
_cell.length_b   1.000
_cell.length_c   1.000
_cell.angle_alpha   90.00
_cell.angle_beta   90.00
_cell.angle_gamma   90.00
#
_symmetry.space_group_name_H-M   'P 1'
#
loop_
_entity.id
_entity.type
_entity.pdbx_description
1 polymer ?
#
loop_
_entity_poly.entity_id
_entity_poly.type
_entity_poly.pdbx_seq_one_letter_code
_entity_poly.pdbx_strand_id
1 'polypeptide(L)' 'PQVLNAREQEIICKRYGIGRLSAATQKEIAGQLGISRSYVSRIEKRALEKLRGALLKNS' A
#
# COMPACT_ATOMS: atom_id res chain seq x y z
N PRO A 1 13.02 -5.83 -10.58
CA PRO A 1 12.10 -4.75 -10.93
C PRO A 1 11.02 -4.57 -9.89
N GLN A 2 10.66 -3.35 -9.61
CA GLN A 2 9.64 -3.05 -8.63
C GLN A 2 8.25 -3.16 -9.26
N VAL A 3 7.39 -3.95 -8.65
CA VAL A 3 6.01 -4.10 -9.09
C VAL A 3 5.21 -2.86 -8.71
N LEU A 4 5.51 -2.28 -7.54
CA LEU A 4 4.79 -1.13 -7.01
C LEU A 4 5.54 0.18 -7.27
N ASN A 5 4.78 1.26 -7.54
CA ASN A 5 5.39 2.59 -7.58
C ASN A 5 5.66 3.09 -6.15
N ALA A 6 6.34 4.23 -6.01
CA ALA A 6 6.75 4.75 -4.70
C ALA A 6 5.56 4.99 -3.76
N ARG A 7 4.46 5.54 -4.27
CA ARG A 7 3.28 5.83 -3.45
C ARG A 7 2.60 4.54 -3.00
N GLU A 8 2.47 3.57 -3.89
CA GLU A 8 1.89 2.27 -3.56
C GLU A 8 2.72 1.56 -2.51
N GLN A 9 4.03 1.57 -2.67
CA GLN A 9 4.94 0.94 -1.74
C GLN A 9 4.85 1.58 -0.36
N GLU A 10 4.81 2.91 -0.31
CA GLU A 10 4.69 3.66 0.93
C GLU A 10 3.42 3.28 1.69
N ILE A 11 2.29 3.25 0.99
CA ILE A 11 1.00 2.94 1.61
C ILE A 11 0.96 1.50 2.12
N ILE A 12 1.45 0.55 1.34
CA ILE A 12 1.48 -0.85 1.74
C ILE A 12 2.39 -1.05 2.95
N CYS A 13 3.56 -0.43 2.97
CA CYS A 13 4.47 -0.53 4.11
C CYS A 13 3.86 0.04 5.38
N LYS A 14 3.18 1.17 5.29
CA LYS A 14 2.51 1.79 6.45
C LYS A 14 1.32 0.96 6.91
N ARG A 15 0.53 0.46 5.97
CA ARG A 15 -0.71 -0.26 6.26
C ARG A 15 -0.45 -1.60 6.95
N TYR A 16 0.61 -2.29 6.56
CA TYR A 16 0.93 -3.62 7.09
C TYR A 16 2.11 -3.62 8.05
N GLY A 17 2.63 -2.44 8.39
CA GLY A 17 3.70 -2.31 9.36
C GLY A 17 5.04 -2.85 8.90
N ILE A 18 5.26 -2.97 7.60
CA ILE A 18 6.52 -3.49 7.06
C ILE A 18 7.65 -2.51 7.37
N GLY A 19 8.64 -2.98 8.12
CA GLY A 19 9.77 -2.14 8.54
C GLY A 19 9.40 -1.11 9.59
N ARG A 20 8.26 -1.25 10.26
CA ARG A 20 7.75 -0.29 11.26
C ARG A 20 7.32 -1.04 12.50
N LEU A 21 7.17 -0.29 13.61
CA LEU A 21 6.76 -0.86 14.90
C LEU A 21 5.30 -1.31 14.90
N SER A 22 4.45 -0.64 14.14
CA SER A 22 3.03 -0.98 14.11
C SER A 22 2.42 -0.64 12.74
N ALA A 23 1.32 -1.31 12.43
CA ALA A 23 0.54 -1.03 11.23
C ALA A 23 -0.31 0.22 11.45
N ALA A 24 -0.52 0.99 10.39
CA ALA A 24 -1.37 2.19 10.41
C ALA A 24 -2.71 1.89 9.74
N THR A 25 -3.77 2.57 10.19
CA THR A 25 -5.08 2.48 9.54
C THR A 25 -5.09 3.33 8.26
N GLN A 26 -6.05 3.09 7.38
CA GLN A 26 -6.21 3.92 6.18
C GLN A 26 -6.42 5.38 6.54
N LYS A 27 -7.18 5.64 7.61
CA LYS A 27 -7.43 6.99 8.09
C LYS A 27 -6.14 7.68 8.52
N GLU A 28 -5.29 6.97 9.27
CA GLU A 28 -4.02 7.51 9.73
C GLU A 28 -3.09 7.82 8.54
N ILE A 29 -3.03 6.91 7.59
CA ILE A 29 -2.22 7.10 6.38
C ILE A 29 -2.71 8.31 5.59
N ALA A 30 -4.02 8.43 5.42
CA ALA A 30 -4.61 9.57 4.72
C ALA A 30 -4.22 10.89 5.37
N GLY A 31 -4.27 10.94 6.70
CA GLY A 31 -3.87 12.13 7.46
C GLY A 31 -2.39 12.45 7.29
N GLN A 32 -1.53 11.43 7.34
CA GLN A 32 -0.09 11.61 7.21
C GLN A 32 0.31 12.11 5.82
N LEU A 33 -0.36 11.62 4.79
CA LEU A 33 -0.03 11.95 3.41
C LEU A 33 -0.81 13.13 2.83
N GLY A 34 -1.79 13.63 3.59
CA GLY A 34 -2.61 14.75 3.12
C GLY A 34 -3.52 14.40 1.96
N ILE A 35 -4.00 13.17 1.92
CA ILE A 35 -4.89 12.68 0.86
C ILE A 35 -6.16 12.10 1.50
N SER A 36 -7.17 11.83 0.67
CA SER A 36 -8.43 11.28 1.18
C SER A 36 -8.28 9.80 1.52
N ARG A 37 -9.08 9.35 2.50
CA ARG A 37 -9.13 7.94 2.86
C ARG A 37 -9.57 7.06 1.69
N SER A 38 -10.52 7.55 0.89
CA SER A 38 -10.97 6.84 -0.31
C SER A 38 -9.83 6.60 -1.29
N TYR A 39 -8.96 7.60 -1.42
CA TYR A 39 -7.79 7.50 -2.30
C TYR A 39 -6.80 6.46 -1.76
N VAL A 40 -6.56 6.47 -0.44
CA VAL A 40 -5.70 5.46 0.21
C VAL A 40 -6.25 4.06 -0.07
N SER A 41 -7.55 3.86 0.12
CA SER A 41 -8.20 2.58 -0.11
C SER A 41 -8.01 2.11 -1.55
N ARG A 42 -8.16 3.03 -2.51
CA ARG A 42 -8.00 2.74 -3.93
C ARG A 42 -6.58 2.32 -4.27
N ILE A 43 -5.60 3.05 -3.72
CA ILE A 43 -4.18 2.74 -3.95
C ILE A 43 -3.82 1.40 -3.32
N GLU A 44 -4.28 1.15 -2.11
CA GLU A 44 -4.04 -0.12 -1.43
C GLU A 44 -4.57 -1.29 -2.25
N LYS A 45 -5.79 -1.18 -2.73
CA LYS A 45 -6.40 -2.23 -3.55
C LYS A 45 -5.59 -2.49 -4.82
N ARG A 46 -5.20 -1.42 -5.50
CA ARG A 46 -4.39 -1.53 -6.72
C ARG A 46 -3.03 -2.19 -6.44
N ALA A 47 -2.40 -1.80 -5.33
CA ALA A 47 -1.11 -2.37 -4.95
C ALA A 47 -1.23 -3.87 -4.68
N LEU A 48 -2.26 -4.27 -3.94
CA LEU A 48 -2.49 -5.69 -3.64
C LEU A 48 -2.79 -6.49 -4.90
N GLU A 49 -3.52 -5.92 -5.84
CA GLU A 49 -3.79 -6.58 -7.13
C GLU A 49 -2.50 -6.78 -7.91
N LYS A 50 -1.61 -5.79 -7.92
CA LYS A 50 -0.31 -5.90 -8.58
C LYS A 50 0.55 -6.99 -7.95
N LEU A 51 0.60 -7.03 -6.63
CA LEU A 51 1.37 -8.04 -5.92
C LEU A 51 0.84 -9.44 -6.18
N ARG A 52 -0.49 -9.59 -6.18
CA ARG A 52 -1.12 -10.87 -6.46
C ARG A 52 -0.79 -11.33 -7.88
N GLY A 53 -0.87 -10.43 -8.84
CA GLY A 53 -0.52 -10.73 -10.23
C GLY A 53 0.92 -11.17 -10.39
N ALA A 54 1.84 -10.49 -9.69
CA ALA A 54 3.26 -10.83 -9.72
C ALA A 54 3.51 -12.23 -9.14
N LEU A 55 2.85 -12.55 -8.01
CA LEU A 55 2.97 -13.87 -7.39
C LEU A 55 2.45 -14.97 -8.31
N LEU A 56 1.29 -14.76 -8.92
CA LEU A 56 0.70 -15.74 -9.83
C LEU A 56 1.55 -15.95 -11.06
N LYS A 57 2.17 -14.87 -11.55
CA LYS A 57 3.01 -14.95 -12.74
C LYS A 57 4.30 -15.73 -12.48
N ASN A 58 4.79 -15.70 -11.25
CA ASN A 58 6.06 -16.33 -10.87
C ASN A 58 5.89 -17.75 -10.29
N SER A 59 4.66 -18.22 -10.14
CA SER A 59 4.41 -19.54 -9.56
C SER A 59 4.23 -20.65 -10.61
#